data_65a8a3b8bcd06f5e0572c36361b6ee66
#
_entry.id   65a8a3b8bcd06f5e0572c36361b6ee66
#
_cell.length_a   1.000
_cell.length_b   1.000
_cell.length_c   1.000
_cell.angle_alpha   90.00
_cell.angle_beta   90.00
_cell.angle_gamma   90.00
#
_symmetry.space_group_name_H-M   'P 1'
#
loop_
_entity.id
_entity.type
_entity.pdbx_description
1 polymer ?
#
loop_
_entity_poly.entity_id
_entity_poly.type
_entity_poly.pdbx_seq_one_letter_code
_entity_poly.pdbx_strand_id
1 'polypeptide(L)'
;MKKTLFLLAAFVMACGLNKSKAQFVAPQVPTELQETVNGYVQTLLQDPTDETVMRSIDKNKLLKKNKEALVAVGYKFLENRLFGNAIGLAKKVYDMDSKFLPAVYLEGDAYFDMRNNNAYGLAAQKYEEAKTLDPNSLDPYLKLVGVYRYINPDYAIELMTEIKEKKTDDPKINQVLGTLYYQLADTVNARNYYNKYFEKFPDGQGDITVQREYVIILFMAKDYKGAVEMAKKFQASNAKDPVLNRIEFLGNYELQNAYENDVENQFKPDFEQQKANYASVTKASYDKFYGQYPDSVYQELDYRYQAQYLSGLKDYKGAIAAYKNAEKKAPEDAATQFNLSRTYEKTKEYENAVAAYRKYMDLANKKDDTNELFKLARVYYNAANSTKEDSLLRVKYIQEGDSIYEQVDKVMLKEGEPSYLAVFWRSRINQLYDRKHPNEIAAKYMKEAIERLKNPKFAGEDYNPHRAQAYSYIAWLAMEKDDNEGAKANAVEALKYEDDNPLASNVKKYLEILGKW
;
A
#
# COMPACT_ATOMS: atom_id res chain seq x y z
N MET A 1 -1.10 3.73 -6.25
CA MET A 1 -1.35 4.94 -5.44
C MET A 1 -2.80 5.08 -4.95
N LYS A 2 -3.86 5.05 -5.80
CA LYS A 2 -5.26 5.20 -5.32
C LYS A 2 -5.71 4.13 -4.30
N LYS A 3 -5.29 2.86 -4.42
CA LYS A 3 -5.64 1.78 -3.46
C LYS A 3 -4.94 1.92 -2.10
N THR A 4 -3.71 2.43 -2.06
CA THR A 4 -2.96 2.68 -0.82
C THR A 4 -3.55 3.87 -0.04
N LEU A 5 -4.09 4.87 -0.76
CA LEU A 5 -4.86 5.95 -0.17
C LEU A 5 -6.13 5.44 0.56
N PHE A 6 -6.83 4.48 -0.04
CA PHE A 6 -8.07 3.92 0.54
C PHE A 6 -7.82 3.16 1.85
N LEU A 7 -6.69 2.46 1.99
CA LEU A 7 -6.34 1.71 3.20
C LEU A 7 -5.97 2.62 4.38
N LEU A 8 -5.27 3.73 4.14
CA LEU A 8 -5.02 4.74 5.18
C LEU A 8 -6.32 5.48 5.60
N ALA A 9 -7.18 5.81 4.64
CA ALA A 9 -8.47 6.45 4.90
C ALA A 9 -9.46 5.53 5.66
N ALA A 10 -9.46 4.22 5.37
CA ALA A 10 -10.35 3.26 6.03
C ALA A 10 -10.05 3.08 7.53
N PHE A 11 -8.80 3.31 7.94
CA PHE A 11 -8.40 3.17 9.35
C PHE A 11 -8.90 4.32 10.25
N VAL A 12 -9.00 5.53 9.71
CA VAL A 12 -9.51 6.69 10.47
C VAL A 12 -11.02 6.59 10.72
N MET A 13 -11.74 5.83 9.90
CA MET A 13 -13.19 5.66 10.02
C MET A 13 -13.66 4.76 11.18
N ALA A 14 -12.77 3.98 11.79
CA ALA A 14 -13.09 3.11 12.94
C ALA A 14 -12.95 3.83 14.30
N CYS A 15 -12.29 4.99 14.34
CA CYS A 15 -12.16 5.80 15.56
C CYS A 15 -13.31 6.82 15.59
N GLY A 16 -14.29 6.55 16.43
CA GLY A 16 -15.52 7.32 16.58
C GLY A 16 -15.32 8.82 16.62
N LEU A 17 -16.27 9.52 16.03
CA LEU A 17 -16.52 10.95 16.24
C LEU A 17 -16.71 11.21 17.74
N ASN A 18 -15.64 11.56 18.43
CA ASN A 18 -15.70 11.87 19.84
C ASN A 18 -16.36 13.24 20.08
N LYS A 19 -17.26 13.24 21.06
CA LYS A 19 -18.17 14.26 21.50
C LYS A 19 -17.51 15.64 21.68
N SER A 20 -17.75 16.58 20.78
CA SER A 20 -17.62 18.01 21.07
C SER A 20 -18.93 18.52 21.67
N LYS A 21 -18.86 19.57 22.50
CA LYS A 21 -20.00 20.11 23.29
C LYS A 21 -21.21 20.65 22.51
N ALA A 22 -21.27 20.50 21.19
CA ALA A 22 -22.35 20.95 20.31
C ALA A 22 -23.00 19.81 19.50
N GLN A 23 -22.79 18.58 19.87
CA GLN A 23 -23.29 17.42 19.13
C GLN A 23 -24.47 16.79 19.89
N PHE A 24 -25.56 16.44 19.18
CA PHE A 24 -26.68 15.68 19.72
C PHE A 24 -26.16 14.49 20.54
N VAL A 25 -26.53 14.42 21.78
CA VAL A 25 -26.19 13.32 22.69
C VAL A 25 -27.40 12.39 22.78
N ALA A 26 -27.24 11.15 22.35
CA ALA A 26 -28.27 10.14 22.47
C ALA A 26 -28.72 9.99 23.95
N PRO A 27 -30.02 9.91 24.23
CA PRO A 27 -30.52 9.64 25.56
C PRO A 27 -29.94 8.33 26.11
N GLN A 28 -29.61 8.29 27.38
CA GLN A 28 -29.10 7.11 28.06
C GLN A 28 -30.25 6.26 28.61
N VAL A 29 -30.07 4.93 28.55
CA VAL A 29 -31.04 4.02 29.20
C VAL A 29 -31.07 4.30 30.70
N PRO A 30 -32.25 4.59 31.28
CA PRO A 30 -32.39 4.77 32.72
C PRO A 30 -31.82 3.60 33.52
N THR A 31 -31.19 3.90 34.67
CA THR A 31 -30.48 2.88 35.47
C THR A 31 -31.37 1.70 35.83
N GLU A 32 -32.62 1.97 36.19
CA GLU A 32 -33.62 0.96 36.55
C GLU A 32 -34.06 0.06 35.38
N LEU A 33 -33.73 0.43 34.15
CA LEU A 33 -34.06 -0.32 32.94
C LEU A 33 -32.89 -1.03 32.33
N GLN A 34 -31.64 -0.80 32.78
CA GLN A 34 -30.45 -1.31 32.14
C GLN A 34 -30.42 -2.84 32.05
N GLU A 35 -30.73 -3.56 33.14
CA GLU A 35 -30.76 -5.02 33.14
C GLU A 35 -31.85 -5.56 32.19
N THR A 36 -33.05 -4.97 32.24
CA THR A 36 -34.18 -5.33 31.36
C THR A 36 -33.78 -5.14 29.88
N VAL A 37 -33.19 -4.00 29.55
CA VAL A 37 -32.77 -3.68 28.18
C VAL A 37 -31.63 -4.57 27.69
N ASN A 38 -30.68 -4.91 28.58
CA ASN A 38 -29.63 -5.90 28.24
C ASN A 38 -30.27 -7.26 27.95
N GLY A 39 -31.28 -7.70 28.69
CA GLY A 39 -32.05 -8.91 28.39
C GLY A 39 -32.70 -8.86 26.98
N TYR A 40 -33.31 -7.74 26.62
CA TYR A 40 -33.88 -7.53 25.29
C TYR A 40 -32.80 -7.65 24.18
N VAL A 41 -31.65 -7.02 24.39
CA VAL A 41 -30.52 -7.11 23.44
C VAL A 41 -30.08 -8.57 23.26
N GLN A 42 -29.91 -9.32 24.35
CA GLN A 42 -29.48 -10.72 24.27
C GLN A 42 -30.51 -11.59 23.53
N THR A 43 -31.80 -11.39 23.76
CA THR A 43 -32.87 -12.11 23.04
C THR A 43 -32.80 -11.79 21.55
N LEU A 44 -32.70 -10.50 21.17
CA LEU A 44 -32.66 -10.06 19.78
C LEU A 44 -31.35 -10.41 19.06
N LEU A 45 -30.25 -10.61 19.78
CA LEU A 45 -29.00 -11.12 19.18
C LEU A 45 -29.10 -12.60 18.81
N GLN A 46 -29.97 -13.38 19.50
CA GLN A 46 -30.27 -14.76 19.13
C GLN A 46 -31.27 -14.84 17.98
N ASP A 47 -32.33 -14.04 18.05
CA ASP A 47 -33.34 -13.90 16.99
C ASP A 47 -33.77 -12.43 16.84
N PRO A 48 -33.22 -11.72 15.84
CA PRO A 48 -33.58 -10.32 15.58
C PRO A 48 -35.07 -10.09 15.24
N THR A 49 -35.79 -11.15 14.92
CA THR A 49 -37.21 -11.09 14.54
C THR A 49 -38.16 -11.44 15.71
N ASP A 50 -37.62 -11.67 16.90
CA ASP A 50 -38.42 -12.03 18.08
C ASP A 50 -39.33 -10.85 18.51
N GLU A 51 -40.61 -10.94 18.12
CA GLU A 51 -41.62 -9.97 18.46
C GLU A 51 -41.95 -9.89 19.98
N THR A 52 -41.53 -10.89 20.77
CA THR A 52 -41.84 -10.91 22.20
C THR A 52 -41.16 -9.76 22.92
N VAL A 53 -40.00 -9.32 22.44
CA VAL A 53 -39.28 -8.15 22.98
C VAL A 53 -40.09 -6.88 22.78
N MET A 54 -40.58 -6.62 21.55
CA MET A 54 -41.41 -5.41 21.30
C MET A 54 -42.71 -5.42 22.10
N ARG A 55 -43.38 -6.59 22.23
CA ARG A 55 -44.56 -6.74 23.09
C ARG A 55 -44.22 -6.51 24.57
N SER A 56 -43.03 -6.87 25.02
CA SER A 56 -42.58 -6.63 26.39
C SER A 56 -42.32 -5.15 26.64
N ILE A 57 -41.73 -4.44 25.68
CA ILE A 57 -41.54 -2.98 25.70
C ILE A 57 -42.89 -2.28 25.79
N ASP A 58 -43.89 -2.75 25.03
CA ASP A 58 -45.25 -2.18 25.03
C ASP A 58 -45.99 -2.35 26.35
N LYS A 59 -45.69 -3.41 27.09
CA LYS A 59 -46.28 -3.70 28.42
C LYS A 59 -45.51 -3.04 29.54
N ASN A 60 -44.26 -2.64 29.34
CA ASN A 60 -43.43 -2.05 30.36
C ASN A 60 -43.91 -0.64 30.70
N LYS A 61 -44.31 -0.41 31.95
CA LYS A 61 -44.88 0.87 32.42
C LYS A 61 -43.91 2.05 32.30
N LEU A 62 -42.59 1.80 32.38
CA LEU A 62 -41.55 2.85 32.31
C LEU A 62 -41.17 3.19 30.85
N LEU A 63 -41.46 2.31 29.90
CA LEU A 63 -41.12 2.47 28.49
C LEU A 63 -42.28 2.92 27.62
N LYS A 64 -43.45 2.30 27.74
CA LYS A 64 -44.54 2.36 26.75
C LYS A 64 -44.99 3.76 26.31
N LYS A 65 -44.83 4.80 27.15
CA LYS A 65 -45.21 6.22 26.88
C LYS A 65 -44.05 7.18 27.07
N ASN A 66 -42.87 6.71 27.36
CA ASN A 66 -41.68 7.52 27.61
C ASN A 66 -40.82 7.59 26.33
N LYS A 67 -40.97 8.68 25.58
CA LYS A 67 -40.26 8.91 24.30
C LYS A 67 -38.76 8.84 24.48
N GLU A 68 -38.23 9.50 25.51
CA GLU A 68 -36.79 9.54 25.81
C GLU A 68 -36.24 8.13 26.09
N ALA A 69 -36.92 7.37 26.95
CA ALA A 69 -36.51 6.02 27.30
C ALA A 69 -36.60 5.05 26.09
N LEU A 70 -37.64 5.18 25.25
CA LEU A 70 -37.77 4.37 24.03
C LEU A 70 -36.62 4.66 23.04
N VAL A 71 -36.26 5.94 22.86
CA VAL A 71 -35.13 6.32 22.01
C VAL A 71 -33.82 5.81 22.59
N ALA A 72 -33.63 5.88 23.92
CA ALA A 72 -32.45 5.34 24.58
C ALA A 72 -32.30 3.83 24.35
N VAL A 73 -33.40 3.07 24.44
CA VAL A 73 -33.43 1.64 24.11
C VAL A 73 -33.10 1.41 22.63
N GLY A 74 -33.64 2.25 21.73
CA GLY A 74 -33.36 2.22 20.30
C GLY A 74 -31.87 2.42 19.99
N TYR A 75 -31.22 3.37 20.65
CA TYR A 75 -29.78 3.56 20.54
C TYR A 75 -29.00 2.36 21.10
N LYS A 76 -29.49 1.71 22.16
CA LYS A 76 -28.86 0.48 22.66
C LYS A 76 -28.97 -0.68 21.67
N PHE A 77 -30.09 -0.78 20.94
CA PHE A 77 -30.22 -1.72 19.84
C PHE A 77 -29.28 -1.37 18.69
N LEU A 78 -29.16 -0.09 18.33
CA LEU A 78 -28.24 0.39 17.29
C LEU A 78 -26.78 0.06 17.61
N GLU A 79 -26.33 0.28 18.86
CA GLU A 79 -24.98 -0.10 19.33
C GLU A 79 -24.67 -1.59 19.10
N ASN A 80 -25.70 -2.44 19.15
CA ASN A 80 -25.60 -3.88 18.93
C ASN A 80 -25.96 -4.30 17.49
N ARG A 81 -26.05 -3.34 16.56
CA ARG A 81 -26.36 -3.54 15.13
C ARG A 81 -27.74 -4.14 14.85
N LEU A 82 -28.65 -4.02 15.78
CA LEU A 82 -30.06 -4.44 15.64
C LEU A 82 -30.85 -3.32 14.93
N PHE A 83 -30.46 -3.04 13.68
CA PHE A 83 -30.94 -1.86 12.93
C PHE A 83 -32.46 -1.84 12.76
N GLY A 84 -33.08 -2.97 12.40
CA GLY A 84 -34.52 -3.07 12.22
C GLY A 84 -35.30 -2.76 13.50
N ASN A 85 -34.82 -3.24 14.65
CA ASN A 85 -35.43 -3.01 15.95
C ASN A 85 -35.24 -1.56 16.39
N ALA A 86 -34.09 -0.94 16.13
CA ALA A 86 -33.86 0.48 16.39
C ALA A 86 -34.80 1.37 15.55
N ILE A 87 -34.93 1.09 14.25
CA ILE A 87 -35.88 1.77 13.35
C ILE A 87 -37.33 1.59 13.83
N GLY A 88 -37.69 0.38 14.26
CA GLY A 88 -39.04 0.11 14.80
C GLY A 88 -39.39 0.98 16.02
N LEU A 89 -38.42 1.15 16.95
CA LEU A 89 -38.59 2.03 18.10
C LEU A 89 -38.62 3.51 17.70
N ALA A 90 -37.78 3.93 16.77
CA ALA A 90 -37.80 5.30 16.25
C ALA A 90 -39.17 5.66 15.65
N LYS A 91 -39.69 4.79 14.77
CA LYS A 91 -41.03 4.96 14.17
C LYS A 91 -42.15 4.99 15.22
N LYS A 92 -42.09 4.10 16.19
CA LYS A 92 -43.06 4.11 17.30
C LYS A 92 -43.07 5.45 18.06
N VAL A 93 -41.90 6.00 18.34
CA VAL A 93 -41.81 7.33 19.00
C VAL A 93 -42.26 8.43 18.05
N TYR A 94 -41.93 8.35 16.76
CA TYR A 94 -42.40 9.28 15.75
C TYR A 94 -43.93 9.32 15.63
N ASP A 95 -44.58 8.16 15.71
CA ASP A 95 -46.05 8.07 15.73
C ASP A 95 -46.68 8.72 17.00
N MET A 96 -45.93 8.73 18.10
CA MET A 96 -46.38 9.42 19.33
C MET A 96 -46.14 10.94 19.25
N ASP A 97 -45.07 11.37 18.59
CA ASP A 97 -44.67 12.76 18.41
C ASP A 97 -43.73 12.92 17.22
N SER A 98 -44.27 13.31 16.07
CA SER A 98 -43.53 13.48 14.82
C SER A 98 -42.50 14.61 14.86
N LYS A 99 -42.52 15.47 15.86
CA LYS A 99 -41.54 16.55 16.06
C LYS A 99 -40.47 16.21 17.08
N PHE A 100 -40.50 15.00 17.64
CA PHE A 100 -39.51 14.58 18.62
C PHE A 100 -38.17 14.26 17.94
N LEU A 101 -37.32 15.25 17.81
CA LEU A 101 -36.06 15.24 17.10
C LEU A 101 -35.14 14.04 17.42
N PRO A 102 -35.00 13.56 18.70
CA PRO A 102 -34.21 12.38 19.00
C PRO A 102 -34.65 11.09 18.28
N ALA A 103 -35.95 10.93 17.99
CA ALA A 103 -36.45 9.78 17.25
C ALA A 103 -36.08 9.88 15.76
N VAL A 104 -36.15 11.08 15.18
CA VAL A 104 -35.70 11.33 13.79
C VAL A 104 -34.22 11.04 13.63
N TYR A 105 -33.39 11.45 14.58
CA TYR A 105 -31.97 11.10 14.58
C TYR A 105 -31.73 9.61 14.73
N LEU A 106 -32.42 8.92 15.63
CA LEU A 106 -32.27 7.48 15.81
C LEU A 106 -32.57 6.72 14.50
N GLU A 107 -33.64 7.08 13.80
CA GLU A 107 -33.98 6.45 12.51
C GLU A 107 -32.92 6.74 11.45
N GLY A 108 -32.49 7.99 11.35
CA GLY A 108 -31.39 8.39 10.42
C GLY A 108 -30.07 7.70 10.74
N ASP A 109 -29.68 7.63 12.00
CA ASP A 109 -28.45 6.99 12.46
C ASP A 109 -28.47 5.47 12.19
N ALA A 110 -29.63 4.81 12.37
CA ALA A 110 -29.79 3.41 12.08
C ALA A 110 -29.66 3.11 10.58
N TYR A 111 -30.26 3.93 9.71
CA TYR A 111 -30.04 3.83 8.27
C TYR A 111 -28.59 4.10 7.88
N PHE A 112 -27.96 5.11 8.46
CA PHE A 112 -26.57 5.44 8.17
C PHE A 112 -25.61 4.28 8.49
N ASP A 113 -25.82 3.63 9.63
CA ASP A 113 -24.95 2.53 10.09
C ASP A 113 -25.15 1.21 9.32
N MET A 114 -26.21 1.08 8.50
CA MET A 114 -26.37 -0.02 7.54
C MET A 114 -25.33 -0.01 6.41
N ARG A 115 -24.68 1.12 6.13
CA ARG A 115 -23.56 1.30 5.20
C ARG A 115 -23.79 0.80 3.77
N ASN A 116 -24.94 1.08 3.21
CA ASN A 116 -25.24 0.83 1.80
C ASN A 116 -25.95 2.04 1.16
N ASN A 117 -25.89 2.15 -0.17
CA ASN A 117 -26.37 3.33 -0.88
C ASN A 117 -27.85 3.64 -0.67
N ASN A 118 -28.71 2.61 -0.62
CA ASN A 118 -30.14 2.81 -0.36
C ASN A 118 -30.39 3.34 1.05
N ALA A 119 -29.70 2.78 2.05
CA ALA A 119 -29.80 3.22 3.43
C ALA A 119 -29.25 4.63 3.61
N TYR A 120 -28.19 5.02 2.92
CA TYR A 120 -27.70 6.40 2.92
C TYR A 120 -28.74 7.39 2.39
N GLY A 121 -29.49 7.04 1.34
CA GLY A 121 -30.60 7.87 0.85
C GLY A 121 -31.71 8.06 1.90
N LEU A 122 -32.07 7.00 2.64
CA LEU A 122 -33.05 7.06 3.72
C LEU A 122 -32.54 7.87 4.93
N ALA A 123 -31.25 7.72 5.28
CA ALA A 123 -30.62 8.52 6.31
C ALA A 123 -30.64 10.01 5.95
N ALA A 124 -30.30 10.36 4.68
CA ALA A 124 -30.36 11.74 4.21
C ALA A 124 -31.75 12.33 4.37
N GLN A 125 -32.83 11.61 4.00
CA GLN A 125 -34.21 12.05 4.18
C GLN A 125 -34.53 12.39 5.64
N LYS A 126 -34.10 11.53 6.57
CA LYS A 126 -34.32 11.78 8.01
C LYS A 126 -33.55 12.99 8.55
N TYR A 127 -32.34 13.19 8.07
CA TYR A 127 -31.53 14.35 8.49
C TYR A 127 -32.01 15.65 7.84
N GLU A 128 -32.62 15.64 6.64
CA GLU A 128 -33.31 16.80 6.07
C GLU A 128 -34.58 17.14 6.89
N GLU A 129 -35.32 16.12 7.35
CA GLU A 129 -36.41 16.30 8.28
C GLU A 129 -35.92 16.93 9.59
N ALA A 130 -34.83 16.41 10.17
CA ALA A 130 -34.24 16.99 11.38
C ALA A 130 -33.78 18.45 11.18
N LYS A 131 -33.18 18.77 10.00
CA LYS A 131 -32.78 20.13 9.60
C LYS A 131 -33.98 21.07 9.55
N THR A 132 -35.15 20.57 9.10
CA THR A 132 -36.38 21.34 9.04
C THR A 132 -36.95 21.59 10.46
N LEU A 133 -36.82 20.62 11.36
CA LEU A 133 -37.29 20.74 12.75
C LEU A 133 -36.41 21.65 13.60
N ASP A 134 -35.09 21.67 13.34
CA ASP A 134 -34.13 22.54 14.04
C ASP A 134 -33.10 23.15 13.07
N PRO A 135 -33.51 24.19 12.31
CA PRO A 135 -32.68 24.82 11.28
C PRO A 135 -31.50 25.64 11.85
N ASN A 136 -31.52 25.93 13.17
CA ASN A 136 -30.45 26.69 13.82
C ASN A 136 -29.36 25.80 14.43
N SER A 137 -29.63 24.51 14.57
CA SER A 137 -28.67 23.55 15.06
C SER A 137 -27.64 23.21 13.97
N LEU A 138 -26.41 22.94 14.38
CA LEU A 138 -25.36 22.43 13.50
C LEU A 138 -25.48 20.91 13.25
N ASP A 139 -26.13 20.20 14.18
CA ASP A 139 -26.18 18.74 14.19
C ASP A 139 -26.80 18.11 12.93
N PRO A 140 -27.98 18.51 12.44
CA PRO A 140 -28.58 17.93 11.26
C PRO A 140 -27.71 18.16 10.01
N TYR A 141 -27.05 19.31 9.90
CA TYR A 141 -26.13 19.61 8.80
C TYR A 141 -24.91 18.71 8.85
N LEU A 142 -24.29 18.50 10.02
CA LEU A 142 -23.13 17.60 10.16
C LEU A 142 -23.49 16.15 9.83
N LYS A 143 -24.69 15.71 10.20
CA LYS A 143 -25.21 14.38 9.84
C LYS A 143 -25.47 14.26 8.34
N LEU A 144 -26.05 15.28 7.70
CA LEU A 144 -26.22 15.34 6.24
C LEU A 144 -24.88 15.29 5.53
N VAL A 145 -23.92 16.09 5.96
CA VAL A 145 -22.55 16.04 5.43
C VAL A 145 -21.97 14.64 5.59
N GLY A 146 -22.18 14.01 6.76
CA GLY A 146 -21.76 12.64 7.03
C GLY A 146 -22.30 11.62 6.03
N VAL A 147 -23.53 11.80 5.54
CA VAL A 147 -24.16 10.94 4.52
C VAL A 147 -23.70 11.33 3.12
N TYR A 148 -23.80 12.61 2.76
CA TYR A 148 -23.53 13.09 1.41
C TYR A 148 -22.07 12.89 0.99
N ARG A 149 -21.12 12.85 1.92
CA ARG A 149 -19.73 12.50 1.61
C ARG A 149 -19.56 11.14 0.89
N TYR A 150 -20.54 10.22 1.04
CA TYR A 150 -20.52 8.92 0.38
C TYR A 150 -21.31 8.90 -0.94
N ILE A 151 -22.36 9.71 -1.04
CA ILE A 151 -23.27 9.66 -2.20
C ILE A 151 -23.19 10.89 -3.10
N ASN A 152 -22.81 12.05 -2.56
CA ASN A 152 -22.58 13.29 -3.28
C ASN A 152 -21.62 14.23 -2.52
N PRO A 153 -20.30 14.00 -2.61
CA PRO A 153 -19.30 14.76 -1.86
C PRO A 153 -19.33 16.27 -2.15
N ASP A 154 -19.65 16.68 -3.38
CA ASP A 154 -19.72 18.08 -3.77
C ASP A 154 -20.84 18.79 -3.00
N TYR A 155 -22.01 18.17 -2.89
CA TYR A 155 -23.11 18.71 -2.10
C TYR A 155 -22.79 18.76 -0.59
N ALA A 156 -21.99 17.81 -0.09
CA ALA A 156 -21.50 17.87 1.29
C ALA A 156 -20.62 19.11 1.54
N ILE A 157 -19.79 19.50 0.58
CA ILE A 157 -18.97 20.73 0.64
C ILE A 157 -19.85 21.96 0.57
N GLU A 158 -20.86 21.99 -0.32
CA GLU A 158 -21.82 23.10 -0.41
C GLU A 158 -22.55 23.32 0.92
N LEU A 159 -23.08 22.26 1.55
CA LEU A 159 -23.73 22.32 2.87
C LEU A 159 -22.79 22.91 3.93
N MET A 160 -21.54 22.51 3.96
CA MET A 160 -20.57 23.03 4.92
C MET A 160 -20.20 24.48 4.65
N THR A 161 -20.17 24.88 3.38
CA THR A 161 -19.92 26.27 2.98
C THR A 161 -21.09 27.16 3.42
N GLU A 162 -22.33 26.70 3.22
CA GLU A 162 -23.55 27.39 3.72
C GLU A 162 -23.50 27.60 5.23
N ILE A 163 -23.11 26.59 6.00
CA ILE A 163 -22.99 26.70 7.45
C ILE A 163 -21.92 27.70 7.86
N LYS A 164 -20.76 27.66 7.16
CA LYS A 164 -19.63 28.55 7.43
C LYS A 164 -20.02 30.02 7.28
N GLU A 165 -20.86 30.35 6.30
CA GLU A 165 -21.36 31.72 6.12
C GLU A 165 -22.26 32.18 7.29
N LYS A 166 -22.96 31.23 7.94
CA LYS A 166 -23.84 31.48 9.06
C LYS A 166 -23.15 31.45 10.44
N LYS A 167 -22.07 30.67 10.59
CA LYS A 167 -21.34 30.46 11.86
C LYS A 167 -19.83 30.42 11.63
N THR A 168 -19.23 31.58 11.35
CA THR A 168 -17.86 31.76 10.88
C THR A 168 -16.73 31.32 11.82
N ASP A 169 -16.99 31.24 13.14
CA ASP A 169 -15.94 31.05 14.16
C ASP A 169 -15.93 29.68 14.82
N ASP A 170 -16.77 28.74 14.39
CA ASP A 170 -16.79 27.40 14.96
C ASP A 170 -15.66 26.54 14.36
N PRO A 171 -14.66 26.14 15.17
CA PRO A 171 -13.55 25.31 14.68
C PRO A 171 -14.02 23.95 14.13
N LYS A 172 -15.22 23.47 14.55
CA LYS A 172 -15.82 22.24 14.04
C LYS A 172 -16.07 22.28 12.53
N ILE A 173 -16.44 23.43 12.00
CA ILE A 173 -16.64 23.61 10.56
C ILE A 173 -15.33 23.38 9.80
N ASN A 174 -14.23 23.98 10.27
CA ASN A 174 -12.92 23.77 9.66
C ASN A 174 -12.45 22.30 9.78
N GLN A 175 -12.73 21.65 10.92
CA GLN A 175 -12.49 20.22 11.09
C GLN A 175 -13.21 19.41 10.01
N VAL A 176 -14.52 19.59 9.87
CA VAL A 176 -15.35 18.79 8.96
C VAL A 176 -14.97 19.04 7.50
N LEU A 177 -14.73 20.29 7.11
CA LEU A 177 -14.24 20.63 5.77
C LEU A 177 -12.86 20.00 5.52
N GLY A 178 -11.94 20.06 6.49
CA GLY A 178 -10.65 19.39 6.39
C GLY A 178 -10.80 17.89 6.13
N THR A 179 -11.66 17.22 6.89
CA THR A 179 -11.96 15.78 6.72
C THR A 179 -12.60 15.48 5.36
N LEU A 180 -13.54 16.31 4.88
CA LEU A 180 -14.16 16.12 3.55
C LEU A 180 -13.13 16.21 2.43
N TYR A 181 -12.33 17.26 2.41
CA TYR A 181 -11.27 17.42 1.40
C TYR A 181 -10.21 16.31 1.51
N TYR A 182 -9.89 15.85 2.72
CA TYR A 182 -9.03 14.68 2.92
C TYR A 182 -9.60 13.43 2.23
N GLN A 183 -10.91 13.16 2.39
CA GLN A 183 -11.57 12.01 1.76
C GLN A 183 -11.61 12.11 0.23
N LEU A 184 -11.69 13.33 -0.31
CA LEU A 184 -11.58 13.59 -1.75
C LEU A 184 -10.13 13.54 -2.27
N ALA A 185 -9.16 13.24 -1.39
CA ALA A 185 -7.73 13.29 -1.70
C ALA A 185 -7.23 14.68 -2.15
N ASP A 186 -7.98 15.74 -1.84
CA ASP A 186 -7.56 17.13 -2.02
C ASP A 186 -6.73 17.57 -0.81
N THR A 187 -5.44 17.23 -0.85
CA THR A 187 -4.50 17.49 0.24
C THR A 187 -4.28 18.99 0.49
N VAL A 188 -4.44 19.82 -0.52
CA VAL A 188 -4.24 21.28 -0.43
C VAL A 188 -5.35 21.91 0.40
N ASN A 189 -6.60 21.67 0.04
CA ASN A 189 -7.74 22.23 0.76
C ASN A 189 -7.87 21.60 2.15
N ALA A 190 -7.65 20.28 2.29
CA ALA A 190 -7.64 19.61 3.60
C ALA A 190 -6.64 20.28 4.56
N ARG A 191 -5.39 20.49 4.11
CA ARG A 191 -4.36 21.19 4.89
C ARG A 191 -4.77 22.60 5.28
N ASN A 192 -5.33 23.37 4.35
CA ASN A 192 -5.78 24.74 4.60
C ASN A 192 -6.85 24.81 5.72
N TYR A 193 -7.82 23.91 5.69
CA TYR A 193 -8.86 23.88 6.72
C TYR A 193 -8.35 23.35 8.06
N TYR A 194 -7.46 22.37 8.09
CA TYR A 194 -6.84 21.94 9.34
C TYR A 194 -5.92 23.01 9.94
N ASN A 195 -5.21 23.78 9.12
CA ASN A 195 -4.46 24.95 9.59
C ASN A 195 -5.39 25.93 10.33
N LYS A 196 -6.54 26.29 9.72
CA LYS A 196 -7.55 27.16 10.36
C LYS A 196 -8.15 26.57 11.64
N TYR A 197 -8.30 25.24 11.69
CA TYR A 197 -8.71 24.56 12.93
C TYR A 197 -7.65 24.76 14.03
N PHE A 198 -6.37 24.51 13.72
CA PHE A 198 -5.27 24.61 14.69
C PHE A 198 -4.86 26.04 15.03
N GLU A 199 -5.28 27.07 14.27
CA GLU A 199 -5.20 28.47 14.69
C GLU A 199 -5.95 28.73 16.02
N LYS A 200 -7.02 27.97 16.28
CA LYS A 200 -7.76 28.03 17.56
C LYS A 200 -7.14 27.16 18.67
N PHE A 201 -6.14 26.33 18.35
CA PHE A 201 -5.46 25.42 19.26
C PHE A 201 -3.94 25.50 19.09
N PRO A 202 -3.33 26.69 19.36
CA PRO A 202 -1.93 26.97 19.00
C PRO A 202 -0.91 26.07 19.71
N ASP A 203 -1.23 25.56 20.91
CA ASP A 203 -0.35 24.68 21.69
C ASP A 203 -0.44 23.19 21.29
N GLY A 204 -1.05 22.90 20.14
CA GLY A 204 -1.23 21.51 19.68
C GLY A 204 -2.31 20.78 20.47
N GLN A 205 -3.14 21.52 21.20
CA GLN A 205 -4.38 21.00 21.79
C GLN A 205 -5.45 20.82 20.73
N GLY A 206 -6.55 20.20 21.08
CA GLY A 206 -7.65 19.94 20.16
C GLY A 206 -8.02 18.45 20.13
N ASP A 207 -8.93 18.10 19.23
CA ASP A 207 -9.39 16.71 19.10
C ASP A 207 -8.27 15.83 18.56
N ILE A 208 -7.97 14.74 19.26
CA ILE A 208 -6.92 13.78 18.87
C ILE A 208 -7.19 13.17 17.48
N THR A 209 -8.45 13.04 17.09
CA THR A 209 -8.80 12.54 15.76
C THR A 209 -8.34 13.52 14.68
N VAL A 210 -8.56 14.82 14.90
CA VAL A 210 -8.09 15.87 13.99
C VAL A 210 -6.56 15.94 13.93
N GLN A 211 -5.90 15.78 15.07
CA GLN A 211 -4.44 15.71 15.11
C GLN A 211 -3.89 14.56 14.27
N ARG A 212 -4.49 13.36 14.39
CA ARG A 212 -4.14 12.18 13.59
C ARG A 212 -4.38 12.41 12.10
N GLU A 213 -5.57 12.89 11.73
CA GLU A 213 -5.91 13.18 10.34
C GLU A 213 -4.95 14.22 9.73
N TYR A 214 -4.63 15.26 10.48
CA TYR A 214 -3.74 16.31 9.99
C TYR A 214 -2.32 15.82 9.70
N VAL A 215 -1.72 15.04 10.59
CA VAL A 215 -0.37 14.50 10.34
C VAL A 215 -0.37 13.49 9.19
N ILE A 216 -1.46 12.72 9.02
CA ILE A 216 -1.63 11.83 7.88
C ILE A 216 -1.73 12.63 6.58
N ILE A 217 -2.49 13.74 6.54
CA ILE A 217 -2.62 14.56 5.33
C ILE A 217 -1.29 15.22 4.93
N LEU A 218 -0.52 15.67 5.89
CA LEU A 218 0.83 16.21 5.65
C LEU A 218 1.74 15.13 5.05
N PHE A 219 1.70 13.93 5.62
CA PHE A 219 2.48 12.79 5.10
C PHE A 219 2.04 12.41 3.67
N MET A 220 0.74 12.33 3.40
CA MET A 220 0.20 12.04 2.07
C MET A 220 0.54 13.13 1.04
N ALA A 221 0.58 14.39 1.46
CA ALA A 221 1.03 15.52 0.65
C ALA A 221 2.56 15.52 0.42
N LYS A 222 3.28 14.52 0.95
CA LYS A 222 4.74 14.44 0.97
C LYS A 222 5.43 15.59 1.71
N ASP A 223 4.70 16.32 2.54
CA ASP A 223 5.28 17.26 3.50
C ASP A 223 5.76 16.49 4.74
N TYR A 224 6.76 15.64 4.54
CA TYR A 224 7.28 14.77 5.58
C TYR A 224 7.85 15.55 6.76
N LYS A 225 8.48 16.70 6.49
CA LYS A 225 9.00 17.59 7.53
C LYS A 225 7.86 18.13 8.39
N GLY A 226 6.83 18.71 7.79
CA GLY A 226 5.65 19.19 8.50
C GLY A 226 4.92 18.08 9.25
N ALA A 227 4.81 16.89 8.65
CA ALA A 227 4.19 15.73 9.31
C ALA A 227 4.93 15.33 10.60
N VAL A 228 6.26 15.26 10.55
CA VAL A 228 7.10 14.93 11.72
C VAL A 228 7.04 16.01 12.80
N GLU A 229 7.13 17.29 12.40
CA GLU A 229 7.07 18.43 13.33
C GLU A 229 5.73 18.45 14.07
N MET A 230 4.62 18.31 13.36
CA MET A 230 3.29 18.30 13.95
C MET A 230 3.04 17.04 14.78
N ALA A 231 3.49 15.86 14.34
CA ALA A 231 3.40 14.65 15.14
C ALA A 231 4.11 14.82 16.50
N LYS A 232 5.33 15.34 16.52
CA LYS A 232 6.07 15.63 17.75
C LYS A 232 5.36 16.66 18.63
N LYS A 233 4.79 17.71 18.04
CA LYS A 233 4.03 18.73 18.77
C LYS A 233 2.82 18.09 19.48
N PHE A 234 2.05 17.27 18.79
CA PHE A 234 0.86 16.61 19.34
C PHE A 234 1.19 15.53 20.39
N GLN A 235 2.36 14.90 20.26
CA GLN A 235 2.86 13.94 21.24
C GLN A 235 3.14 14.57 22.62
N ALA A 236 3.30 15.88 22.72
CA ALA A 236 3.44 16.55 24.01
C ALA A 236 2.26 16.25 24.95
N SER A 237 1.05 16.11 24.39
CA SER A 237 -0.16 15.74 25.15
C SER A 237 -0.59 14.27 24.94
N ASN A 238 -0.06 13.59 23.92
CA ASN A 238 -0.49 12.26 23.46
C ASN A 238 0.73 11.35 23.13
N ALA A 239 1.69 11.28 24.03
CA ALA A 239 2.99 10.61 23.80
C ALA A 239 2.88 9.13 23.38
N LYS A 240 1.82 8.43 23.80
CA LYS A 240 1.57 7.01 23.50
C LYS A 240 0.57 6.82 22.37
N ASP A 241 0.29 7.85 21.56
CA ASP A 241 -0.60 7.70 20.42
C ASP A 241 0.09 6.93 19.27
N PRO A 242 -0.46 5.79 18.83
CA PRO A 242 0.20 4.96 17.83
C PRO A 242 0.24 5.62 16.45
N VAL A 243 -0.73 6.47 16.10
CA VAL A 243 -0.74 7.14 14.79
C VAL A 243 0.32 8.23 14.74
N LEU A 244 0.46 9.02 15.81
CA LEU A 244 1.48 10.06 15.88
C LEU A 244 2.89 9.47 15.86
N ASN A 245 3.13 8.37 16.59
CA ASN A 245 4.42 7.69 16.60
C ASN A 245 4.72 6.99 15.25
N ARG A 246 3.69 6.44 14.60
CA ARG A 246 3.79 5.92 13.23
C ARG A 246 4.26 6.99 12.26
N ILE A 247 3.57 8.13 12.21
CA ILE A 247 3.88 9.21 11.27
C ILE A 247 5.25 9.82 11.56
N GLU A 248 5.67 9.92 12.83
CA GLU A 248 7.03 10.33 13.17
C GLU A 248 8.06 9.39 12.54
N PHE A 249 7.90 8.07 12.67
CA PHE A 249 8.82 7.11 12.06
C PHE A 249 8.78 7.15 10.53
N LEU A 250 7.60 7.04 9.93
CA LEU A 250 7.45 7.01 8.47
C LEU A 250 8.00 8.30 7.84
N GLY A 251 7.71 9.46 8.44
CA GLY A 251 8.20 10.76 7.96
C GLY A 251 9.72 10.87 8.05
N ASN A 252 10.34 10.46 9.16
CA ASN A 252 11.79 10.46 9.31
C ASN A 252 12.46 9.50 8.31
N TYR A 253 11.87 8.32 8.05
CA TYR A 253 12.37 7.37 7.07
C TYR A 253 12.33 7.94 5.64
N GLU A 254 11.24 8.59 5.27
CA GLU A 254 11.13 9.23 3.94
C GLU A 254 12.08 10.43 3.80
N LEU A 255 12.30 11.22 4.86
CA LEU A 255 13.28 12.31 4.86
C LEU A 255 14.71 11.78 4.72
N GLN A 256 15.05 10.69 5.41
CA GLN A 256 16.33 10.00 5.25
C GLN A 256 16.53 9.54 3.81
N ASN A 257 15.56 8.81 3.25
CA ASN A 257 15.62 8.31 1.87
C ASN A 257 15.74 9.46 0.86
N ALA A 258 14.97 10.53 1.04
CA ALA A 258 15.04 11.69 0.15
C ALA A 258 16.43 12.33 0.19
N TYR A 259 17.03 12.48 1.38
CA TYR A 259 18.36 13.05 1.52
C TYR A 259 19.45 12.17 0.90
N GLU A 260 19.42 10.86 1.16
CA GLU A 260 20.42 9.90 0.67
C GLU A 260 20.38 9.69 -0.84
N ASN A 261 19.19 9.76 -1.46
CA ASN A 261 19.00 9.54 -2.90
C ASN A 261 19.11 10.83 -3.74
N ASP A 262 19.23 11.99 -3.11
CA ASP A 262 19.45 13.25 -3.82
C ASP A 262 20.90 13.35 -4.27
N VAL A 263 21.12 13.37 -5.59
CA VAL A 263 22.45 13.43 -6.19
C VAL A 263 23.20 14.70 -5.77
N GLU A 264 22.51 15.83 -5.65
CA GLU A 264 23.14 17.10 -5.23
C GLU A 264 23.67 17.01 -3.79
N ASN A 265 22.94 16.33 -2.91
CA ASN A 265 23.38 16.13 -1.53
C ASN A 265 24.65 15.28 -1.44
N GLN A 266 24.80 14.27 -2.32
CA GLN A 266 25.95 13.36 -2.31
C GLN A 266 27.29 14.07 -2.57
N PHE A 267 27.28 15.25 -3.17
CA PHE A 267 28.47 16.08 -3.41
C PHE A 267 28.75 17.10 -2.29
N LYS A 268 27.90 17.20 -1.27
CA LYS A 268 28.10 18.14 -0.16
C LYS A 268 29.19 17.66 0.78
N PRO A 269 30.06 18.56 1.29
CA PRO A 269 31.15 18.19 2.21
C PRO A 269 30.69 17.52 3.50
N ASP A 270 29.48 17.84 3.96
CA ASP A 270 28.88 17.30 5.20
C ASP A 270 27.90 16.14 4.95
N PHE A 271 27.88 15.57 3.73
CA PHE A 271 26.93 14.52 3.35
C PHE A 271 26.92 13.36 4.35
N GLU A 272 28.07 12.78 4.68
CA GLU A 272 28.13 11.63 5.59
C GLU A 272 27.68 12.00 7.01
N GLN A 273 27.97 13.21 7.48
CA GLN A 273 27.49 13.68 8.77
C GLN A 273 25.97 13.84 8.81
N GLN A 274 25.38 14.47 7.79
CA GLN A 274 23.93 14.65 7.70
C GLN A 274 23.20 13.30 7.51
N LYS A 275 23.75 12.41 6.69
CA LYS A 275 23.25 11.05 6.54
C LYS A 275 23.21 10.31 7.88
N ALA A 276 24.29 10.40 8.68
CA ALA A 276 24.33 9.80 10.01
C ALA A 276 23.30 10.42 10.97
N ASN A 277 23.06 11.74 10.87
CA ASN A 277 22.04 12.42 11.64
C ASN A 277 20.63 11.91 11.30
N TYR A 278 20.28 11.84 10.00
CA TYR A 278 18.99 11.29 9.56
C TYR A 278 18.82 9.84 10.02
N ALA A 279 19.84 9.00 9.84
CA ALA A 279 19.82 7.60 10.28
C ALA A 279 19.59 7.46 11.78
N SER A 280 20.22 8.31 12.60
CA SER A 280 20.04 8.33 14.05
C SER A 280 18.62 8.70 14.47
N VAL A 281 18.05 9.74 13.85
CA VAL A 281 16.66 10.19 14.11
C VAL A 281 15.65 9.14 13.67
N THR A 282 15.87 8.54 12.49
CA THR A 282 15.01 7.46 11.99
C THR A 282 15.04 6.25 12.91
N LYS A 283 16.25 5.86 13.37
CA LYS A 283 16.40 4.75 14.33
C LYS A 283 15.65 5.02 15.63
N ALA A 284 15.79 6.21 16.19
CA ALA A 284 15.11 6.55 17.45
C ALA A 284 13.58 6.48 17.31
N SER A 285 13.03 6.97 16.20
CA SER A 285 11.58 6.89 15.93
C SER A 285 11.12 5.47 15.60
N TYR A 286 11.95 4.65 14.94
CA TYR A 286 11.72 3.23 14.71
C TYR A 286 11.62 2.46 16.03
N ASP A 287 12.64 2.60 16.89
CA ASP A 287 12.70 1.91 18.19
C ASP A 287 11.50 2.32 19.07
N LYS A 288 11.13 3.60 19.04
CA LYS A 288 9.95 4.12 19.74
C LYS A 288 8.67 3.48 19.24
N PHE A 289 8.44 3.43 17.92
CA PHE A 289 7.20 2.90 17.36
C PHE A 289 7.12 1.38 17.52
N TYR A 290 8.13 0.62 17.10
CA TYR A 290 8.09 -0.86 17.16
C TYR A 290 8.39 -1.43 18.55
N GLY A 291 8.90 -0.64 19.50
CA GLY A 291 9.16 -1.06 20.87
C GLY A 291 8.01 -0.84 21.87
N GLN A 292 6.97 -0.06 21.50
CA GLN A 292 5.94 0.38 22.45
C GLN A 292 4.60 -0.31 22.30
N TYR A 293 4.28 -0.89 21.15
CA TYR A 293 2.92 -1.37 20.86
C TYR A 293 2.89 -2.88 20.62
N PRO A 294 1.77 -3.54 20.97
CA PRO A 294 1.55 -4.93 20.61
C PRO A 294 1.26 -5.07 19.10
N ASP A 295 1.46 -6.28 18.58
CA ASP A 295 1.29 -6.65 17.17
C ASP A 295 -0.09 -6.28 16.58
N SER A 296 -1.12 -6.20 17.43
CA SER A 296 -2.48 -5.83 17.03
C SER A 296 -2.59 -4.39 16.54
N VAL A 297 -1.66 -3.51 16.91
CA VAL A 297 -1.65 -2.09 16.49
C VAL A 297 -1.10 -1.94 15.08
N TYR A 298 -0.16 -2.82 14.66
CA TYR A 298 0.51 -2.70 13.38
C TYR A 298 -0.39 -3.15 12.22
N GLN A 299 -0.35 -2.34 11.16
CA GLN A 299 -1.02 -2.59 9.90
C GLN A 299 -0.04 -3.20 8.88
N GLU A 300 -0.57 -3.61 7.73
CA GLU A 300 0.26 -4.08 6.61
C GLU A 300 1.35 -3.06 6.24
N LEU A 301 0.98 -1.80 6.12
CA LEU A 301 1.90 -0.72 5.78
C LEU A 301 3.05 -0.59 6.78
N ASP A 302 2.78 -0.73 8.08
CA ASP A 302 3.80 -0.66 9.12
C ASP A 302 4.85 -1.75 8.91
N TYR A 303 4.42 -2.99 8.71
CA TYR A 303 5.34 -4.10 8.45
C TYR A 303 6.13 -3.94 7.15
N ARG A 304 5.54 -3.34 6.10
CA ARG A 304 6.29 -3.03 4.87
C ARG A 304 7.39 -2.01 5.12
N TYR A 305 7.09 -0.92 5.81
CA TYR A 305 8.11 0.08 6.16
C TYR A 305 9.17 -0.50 7.09
N GLN A 306 8.76 -1.32 8.07
CA GLN A 306 9.70 -2.07 8.91
C GLN A 306 10.67 -2.89 8.06
N ALA A 307 10.14 -3.66 7.12
CA ALA A 307 10.94 -4.52 6.25
C ALA A 307 11.88 -3.71 5.34
N GLN A 308 11.41 -2.59 4.79
CA GLN A 308 12.25 -1.71 3.97
C GLN A 308 13.38 -1.09 4.79
N TYR A 309 13.08 -0.61 5.99
CA TYR A 309 14.08 -0.07 6.91
C TYR A 309 15.15 -1.13 7.26
N LEU A 310 14.73 -2.33 7.67
CA LEU A 310 15.63 -3.43 7.98
C LEU A 310 16.46 -3.88 6.77
N SER A 311 15.86 -3.89 5.57
CA SER A 311 16.57 -4.16 4.32
C SER A 311 17.68 -3.12 4.05
N GLY A 312 17.41 -1.85 4.30
CA GLY A 312 18.41 -0.76 4.20
C GLY A 312 19.57 -0.97 5.16
N LEU A 313 19.32 -1.50 6.35
CA LEU A 313 20.33 -1.90 7.34
C LEU A 313 21.01 -3.25 6.99
N LYS A 314 20.66 -3.90 5.88
CA LYS A 314 21.10 -5.23 5.47
C LYS A 314 20.69 -6.36 6.44
N ASP A 315 19.76 -6.10 7.34
CA ASP A 315 19.08 -7.15 8.12
C ASP A 315 17.98 -7.80 7.28
N TYR A 316 18.41 -8.61 6.31
CA TYR A 316 17.49 -9.27 5.39
C TYR A 316 16.61 -10.32 6.07
N LYS A 317 17.08 -10.95 7.15
CA LYS A 317 16.26 -11.92 7.91
C LYS A 317 15.12 -11.22 8.64
N GLY A 318 15.41 -10.12 9.31
CA GLY A 318 14.40 -9.27 9.93
C GLY A 318 13.41 -8.70 8.89
N ALA A 319 13.91 -8.26 7.74
CA ALA A 319 13.09 -7.76 6.66
C ALA A 319 12.13 -8.84 6.11
N ILE A 320 12.59 -10.08 5.90
CA ILE A 320 11.73 -11.20 5.49
C ILE A 320 10.64 -11.47 6.53
N ALA A 321 10.99 -11.47 7.81
CA ALA A 321 10.02 -11.69 8.89
C ALA A 321 8.94 -10.59 8.89
N ALA A 322 9.33 -9.33 8.72
CA ALA A 322 8.40 -8.20 8.64
C ALA A 322 7.51 -8.27 7.39
N TYR A 323 8.07 -8.58 6.20
CA TYR A 323 7.25 -8.79 5.00
C TYR A 323 6.27 -9.95 5.14
N LYS A 324 6.63 -11.04 5.81
CA LYS A 324 5.70 -12.14 6.11
C LYS A 324 4.56 -11.71 7.03
N ASN A 325 4.82 -10.79 7.95
CA ASN A 325 3.75 -10.21 8.76
C ASN A 325 2.87 -9.25 7.96
N ALA A 326 3.44 -8.47 7.02
CA ALA A 326 2.67 -7.69 6.05
C ALA A 326 1.76 -8.60 5.19
N GLU A 327 2.29 -9.71 4.67
CA GLU A 327 1.53 -10.71 3.92
C GLU A 327 0.36 -11.29 4.71
N LYS A 328 0.53 -11.60 6.00
CA LYS A 328 -0.57 -12.08 6.85
C LYS A 328 -1.70 -11.06 7.00
N LYS A 329 -1.36 -9.76 7.03
CA LYS A 329 -2.34 -8.67 7.15
C LYS A 329 -3.04 -8.36 5.83
N ALA A 330 -2.33 -8.47 4.70
CA ALA A 330 -2.83 -8.24 3.35
C ALA A 330 -2.28 -9.28 2.36
N PRO A 331 -2.87 -10.49 2.30
CA PRO A 331 -2.37 -11.59 1.46
C PRO A 331 -2.38 -11.28 -0.04
N GLU A 332 -3.20 -10.30 -0.46
CA GLU A 332 -3.37 -9.90 -1.86
C GLU A 332 -2.50 -8.69 -2.26
N ASP A 333 -1.61 -8.21 -1.37
CA ASP A 333 -0.71 -7.11 -1.72
C ASP A 333 0.45 -7.59 -2.59
N ALA A 334 0.38 -7.25 -3.88
CA ALA A 334 1.41 -7.60 -4.85
C ALA A 334 2.77 -6.97 -4.51
N ALA A 335 2.79 -5.76 -3.93
CA ALA A 335 4.04 -5.06 -3.61
C ALA A 335 4.84 -5.80 -2.52
N THR A 336 4.17 -6.38 -1.54
CA THR A 336 4.79 -7.23 -0.50
C THR A 336 5.47 -8.44 -1.14
N GLN A 337 4.81 -9.13 -2.08
CA GLN A 337 5.39 -10.31 -2.75
C GLN A 337 6.61 -9.94 -3.62
N PHE A 338 6.53 -8.83 -4.35
CA PHE A 338 7.66 -8.32 -5.11
C PHE A 338 8.89 -8.05 -4.22
N ASN A 339 8.69 -7.37 -3.09
CA ASN A 339 9.76 -7.04 -2.17
C ASN A 339 10.30 -8.28 -1.42
N LEU A 340 9.44 -9.23 -1.07
CA LEU A 340 9.85 -10.53 -0.53
C LEU A 340 10.78 -11.25 -1.51
N SER A 341 10.41 -11.35 -2.78
CA SER A 341 11.25 -11.98 -3.79
C SER A 341 12.65 -11.36 -3.84
N ARG A 342 12.72 -10.03 -3.91
CA ARG A 342 14.00 -9.31 -3.94
C ARG A 342 14.83 -9.52 -2.68
N THR A 343 14.17 -9.62 -1.52
CA THR A 343 14.86 -9.83 -0.24
C THR A 343 15.37 -11.27 -0.14
N TYR A 344 14.61 -12.26 -0.61
CA TYR A 344 15.06 -13.63 -0.72
C TYR A 344 16.25 -13.81 -1.67
N GLU A 345 16.33 -13.04 -2.77
CA GLU A 345 17.52 -13.03 -3.61
C GLU A 345 18.78 -12.58 -2.84
N LYS A 346 18.65 -11.59 -1.92
CA LYS A 346 19.76 -11.12 -1.08
C LYS A 346 20.24 -12.19 -0.09
N THR A 347 19.34 -13.02 0.41
CA THR A 347 19.68 -14.16 1.29
C THR A 347 20.01 -15.44 0.52
N LYS A 348 19.93 -15.41 -0.81
CA LYS A 348 20.13 -16.58 -1.72
C LYS A 348 19.09 -17.69 -1.50
N GLU A 349 17.93 -17.36 -0.99
CA GLU A 349 16.78 -18.26 -0.83
C GLU A 349 15.95 -18.28 -2.13
N TYR A 350 16.56 -18.80 -3.21
CA TYR A 350 16.01 -18.64 -4.58
C TYR A 350 14.67 -19.35 -4.80
N GLU A 351 14.41 -20.48 -4.16
CA GLU A 351 13.10 -21.13 -4.26
C GLU A 351 11.99 -20.21 -3.74
N ASN A 352 12.23 -19.59 -2.56
CA ASN A 352 11.32 -18.62 -1.99
C ASN A 352 11.23 -17.36 -2.87
N ALA A 353 12.34 -16.90 -3.45
CA ALA A 353 12.38 -15.75 -4.35
C ALA A 353 11.48 -15.96 -5.59
N VAL A 354 11.61 -17.11 -6.24
CA VAL A 354 10.80 -17.50 -7.41
C VAL A 354 9.32 -17.61 -7.02
N ALA A 355 9.01 -18.29 -5.91
CA ALA A 355 7.64 -18.45 -5.45
C ALA A 355 6.97 -17.09 -5.18
N ALA A 356 7.66 -16.20 -4.48
CA ALA A 356 7.17 -14.85 -4.21
C ALA A 356 7.02 -14.02 -5.48
N TYR A 357 7.96 -14.13 -6.45
CA TYR A 357 7.86 -13.40 -7.72
C TYR A 357 6.66 -13.87 -8.55
N ARG A 358 6.44 -15.18 -8.65
CA ARG A 358 5.25 -15.75 -9.33
C ARG A 358 3.96 -15.26 -8.67
N LYS A 359 3.89 -15.29 -7.35
CA LYS A 359 2.75 -14.77 -6.60
C LYS A 359 2.53 -13.27 -6.86
N TYR A 360 3.60 -12.48 -6.94
CA TYR A 360 3.51 -11.08 -7.36
C TYR A 360 2.87 -10.94 -8.74
N MET A 361 3.35 -11.71 -9.74
CA MET A 361 2.83 -11.66 -11.10
C MET A 361 1.34 -12.04 -11.15
N ASP A 362 0.92 -13.03 -10.38
CA ASP A 362 -0.47 -13.45 -10.25
C ASP A 362 -1.35 -12.32 -9.69
N LEU A 363 -0.95 -11.75 -8.55
CA LEU A 363 -1.69 -10.69 -7.88
C LEU A 363 -1.74 -9.38 -8.68
N ALA A 364 -0.69 -9.11 -9.45
CA ALA A 364 -0.60 -7.92 -10.31
C ALA A 364 -1.25 -8.09 -11.69
N ASN A 365 -1.80 -9.28 -12.02
CA ASN A 365 -2.29 -9.67 -13.35
C ASN A 365 -1.25 -9.49 -14.45
N LYS A 366 0.00 -9.95 -14.20
CA LYS A 366 1.16 -9.76 -15.08
C LYS A 366 1.78 -11.09 -15.54
N LYS A 367 1.01 -12.19 -15.53
CA LYS A 367 1.51 -13.53 -15.92
C LYS A 367 2.09 -13.58 -17.34
N ASP A 368 1.50 -12.80 -18.25
CA ASP A 368 1.88 -12.74 -19.67
C ASP A 368 2.65 -11.45 -20.03
N ASP A 369 2.99 -10.63 -19.04
CA ASP A 369 3.81 -9.44 -19.23
C ASP A 369 5.25 -9.85 -19.54
N THR A 370 5.72 -9.59 -20.77
CA THR A 370 7.04 -9.99 -21.23
C THR A 370 8.18 -9.40 -20.40
N ASN A 371 8.03 -8.19 -19.87
CA ASN A 371 9.03 -7.58 -19.00
C ASN A 371 9.11 -8.29 -17.65
N GLU A 372 7.97 -8.66 -17.07
CA GLU A 372 7.94 -9.38 -15.78
C GLU A 372 8.42 -10.83 -15.96
N LEU A 373 8.05 -11.50 -17.05
CA LEU A 373 8.60 -12.81 -17.42
C LEU A 373 10.14 -12.75 -17.55
N PHE A 374 10.65 -11.71 -18.22
CA PHE A 374 12.09 -11.52 -18.36
C PHE A 374 12.79 -11.34 -17.00
N LYS A 375 12.18 -10.58 -16.08
CA LYS A 375 12.71 -10.40 -14.72
C LYS A 375 12.65 -11.71 -13.92
N LEU A 376 11.57 -12.49 -14.04
CA LEU A 376 11.46 -13.81 -13.42
C LEU A 376 12.56 -14.75 -13.92
N ALA A 377 12.77 -14.81 -15.25
CA ALA A 377 13.85 -15.60 -15.83
C ALA A 377 15.24 -15.18 -15.30
N ARG A 378 15.43 -13.88 -15.02
CA ARG A 378 16.66 -13.38 -14.39
C ARG A 378 16.82 -13.87 -12.94
N VAL A 379 15.73 -14.02 -12.18
CA VAL A 379 15.79 -14.66 -10.84
C VAL A 379 16.30 -16.09 -10.97
N TYR A 380 15.82 -16.85 -11.96
CA TYR A 380 16.32 -18.19 -12.25
C TYR A 380 17.78 -18.21 -12.67
N TYR A 381 18.22 -17.24 -13.50
CA TYR A 381 19.63 -17.09 -13.85
C TYR A 381 20.50 -16.87 -12.62
N ASN A 382 20.09 -15.98 -11.71
CA ASN A 382 20.81 -15.71 -10.46
C ASN A 382 20.86 -16.95 -9.56
N ALA A 383 19.76 -17.69 -9.49
CA ALA A 383 19.66 -18.96 -8.78
C ALA A 383 20.65 -19.99 -9.33
N ALA A 384 20.62 -20.23 -10.64
CA ALA A 384 21.55 -21.15 -11.31
C ALA A 384 23.01 -20.72 -11.14
N ASN A 385 23.28 -19.41 -11.28
CA ASN A 385 24.62 -18.86 -11.15
C ASN A 385 25.20 -19.01 -9.74
N SER A 386 24.36 -19.00 -8.71
CA SER A 386 24.76 -19.09 -7.30
C SER A 386 24.77 -20.52 -6.76
N THR A 387 24.21 -21.48 -7.50
CA THR A 387 24.14 -22.89 -7.09
C THR A 387 25.41 -23.65 -7.54
N LYS A 388 25.81 -24.67 -6.75
CA LYS A 388 26.98 -25.49 -7.07
C LYS A 388 26.89 -26.17 -8.45
N GLU A 389 28.03 -26.34 -9.14
CA GLU A 389 28.08 -26.77 -10.52
C GLU A 389 27.36 -28.10 -10.78
N ASP A 390 27.58 -29.10 -9.98
CA ASP A 390 27.08 -30.47 -10.19
C ASP A 390 25.70 -30.72 -9.53
N SER A 391 24.94 -29.65 -9.21
CA SER A 391 23.65 -29.77 -8.53
C SER A 391 22.51 -29.97 -9.54
N LEU A 392 21.68 -30.99 -9.35
CA LEU A 392 20.43 -31.17 -10.07
C LEU A 392 19.52 -29.93 -9.96
N LEU A 393 19.60 -29.22 -8.84
CA LEU A 393 18.86 -27.98 -8.63
C LEU A 393 19.32 -26.87 -9.59
N ARG A 394 20.62 -26.77 -9.86
CA ARG A 394 21.15 -25.82 -10.85
C ARG A 394 20.62 -26.14 -12.25
N VAL A 395 20.65 -27.42 -12.65
CA VAL A 395 20.09 -27.87 -13.94
C VAL A 395 18.59 -27.46 -14.03
N LYS A 396 17.83 -27.69 -13.00
CA LYS A 396 16.43 -27.28 -12.92
C LYS A 396 16.27 -25.77 -13.14
N TYR A 397 17.05 -24.94 -12.45
CA TYR A 397 16.97 -23.49 -12.62
C TYR A 397 17.33 -23.03 -14.03
N ILE A 398 18.33 -23.67 -14.67
CA ILE A 398 18.70 -23.37 -16.06
C ILE A 398 17.52 -23.69 -16.99
N GLN A 399 16.93 -24.87 -16.86
CA GLN A 399 15.83 -25.31 -17.72
C GLN A 399 14.58 -24.43 -17.57
N GLU A 400 14.20 -24.13 -16.34
CA GLU A 400 13.04 -23.28 -16.09
C GLU A 400 13.27 -21.84 -16.58
N GLY A 401 14.45 -21.27 -16.34
CA GLY A 401 14.79 -19.93 -16.79
C GLY A 401 14.89 -19.84 -18.31
N ASP A 402 15.50 -20.83 -19.00
CA ASP A 402 15.53 -20.90 -20.46
C ASP A 402 14.13 -20.98 -21.05
N SER A 403 13.25 -21.81 -20.47
CA SER A 403 11.86 -21.94 -20.90
C SER A 403 11.09 -20.61 -20.80
N ILE A 404 11.32 -19.81 -19.75
CA ILE A 404 10.69 -18.50 -19.61
C ILE A 404 11.25 -17.49 -20.63
N TYR A 405 12.56 -17.47 -20.85
CA TYR A 405 13.14 -16.65 -21.93
C TYR A 405 12.62 -17.07 -23.31
N GLU A 406 12.39 -18.36 -23.55
CA GLU A 406 11.74 -18.85 -24.78
C GLU A 406 10.32 -18.35 -24.91
N GLN A 407 9.54 -18.34 -23.81
CA GLN A 407 8.19 -17.80 -23.81
C GLN A 407 8.20 -16.30 -24.17
N VAL A 408 9.10 -15.51 -23.57
CA VAL A 408 9.28 -14.09 -23.93
C VAL A 408 9.57 -13.94 -25.43
N ASP A 409 10.50 -14.73 -25.94
CA ASP A 409 10.89 -14.68 -27.36
C ASP A 409 9.71 -15.00 -28.30
N LYS A 410 8.95 -16.05 -28.00
CA LYS A 410 7.76 -16.43 -28.76
C LYS A 410 6.68 -15.34 -28.79
N VAL A 411 6.45 -14.67 -27.65
CA VAL A 411 5.48 -13.57 -27.59
C VAL A 411 5.95 -12.40 -28.45
N MET A 412 7.20 -11.98 -28.29
CA MET A 412 7.76 -10.85 -29.06
C MET A 412 7.84 -11.13 -30.56
N LEU A 413 8.15 -12.36 -30.96
CA LEU A 413 8.11 -12.78 -32.37
C LEU A 413 6.69 -12.71 -32.95
N LYS A 414 5.69 -13.14 -32.20
CA LYS A 414 4.28 -13.07 -32.61
C LYS A 414 3.79 -11.63 -32.77
N GLU A 415 4.29 -10.73 -31.95
CA GLU A 415 4.01 -9.29 -32.02
C GLU A 415 4.79 -8.57 -33.16
N GLY A 416 5.63 -9.28 -33.91
CA GLY A 416 6.47 -8.69 -34.95
C GLY A 416 7.69 -7.93 -34.43
N GLU A 417 8.03 -8.14 -33.16
CA GLU A 417 9.11 -7.43 -32.45
C GLU A 417 10.21 -8.41 -31.97
N PRO A 418 10.95 -9.09 -32.87
CA PRO A 418 11.94 -10.07 -32.47
C PRO A 418 13.01 -9.47 -31.55
N SER A 419 13.12 -10.00 -30.34
CA SER A 419 14.09 -9.54 -29.36
C SER A 419 15.39 -10.34 -29.47
N TYR A 420 16.50 -9.66 -29.81
CA TYR A 420 17.82 -10.30 -29.67
C TYR A 420 18.12 -10.61 -28.20
N LEU A 421 17.61 -9.80 -27.28
CA LEU A 421 17.92 -9.88 -25.86
C LEU A 421 17.38 -11.17 -25.22
N ALA A 422 16.17 -11.61 -25.58
CA ALA A 422 15.62 -12.86 -25.08
C ALA A 422 16.50 -14.05 -25.47
N VAL A 423 16.89 -14.14 -26.74
CA VAL A 423 17.78 -15.20 -27.26
C VAL A 423 19.18 -15.09 -26.63
N PHE A 424 19.73 -13.90 -26.51
CA PHE A 424 21.01 -13.66 -25.86
C PHE A 424 21.01 -14.18 -24.42
N TRP A 425 19.94 -13.93 -23.65
CA TRP A 425 19.84 -14.45 -22.29
C TRP A 425 19.54 -15.95 -22.22
N ARG A 426 18.92 -16.54 -23.25
CA ARG A 426 18.86 -17.99 -23.41
C ARG A 426 20.28 -18.57 -23.49
N SER A 427 21.14 -17.95 -24.29
CA SER A 427 22.55 -18.35 -24.31
C SER A 427 23.19 -18.21 -22.93
N ARG A 428 23.07 -17.06 -22.31
CA ARG A 428 23.68 -16.76 -20.99
C ARG A 428 23.30 -17.78 -19.91
N ILE A 429 22.04 -18.18 -19.85
CA ILE A 429 21.63 -19.18 -18.85
C ILE A 429 22.14 -20.56 -19.18
N ASN A 430 22.17 -20.93 -20.46
CA ASN A 430 22.71 -22.22 -20.91
C ASN A 430 24.24 -22.33 -20.76
N GLN A 431 24.99 -21.23 -20.75
CA GLN A 431 26.41 -21.22 -20.39
C GLN A 431 26.65 -21.71 -18.95
N LEU A 432 25.65 -21.64 -18.09
CA LEU A 432 25.77 -22.09 -16.71
C LEU A 432 25.75 -23.62 -16.54
N TYR A 433 25.50 -24.42 -17.60
CA TYR A 433 25.67 -25.87 -17.53
C TYR A 433 27.14 -26.26 -17.30
N ASP A 434 28.06 -25.60 -18.01
CA ASP A 434 29.49 -25.70 -17.78
C ASP A 434 30.12 -24.31 -17.98
N ARG A 435 30.78 -23.80 -16.95
CA ARG A 435 31.44 -22.48 -17.02
C ARG A 435 32.86 -22.54 -17.51
N LYS A 436 33.43 -23.74 -17.53
CA LYS A 436 34.84 -23.98 -17.92
C LYS A 436 34.96 -24.28 -19.41
N HIS A 437 33.91 -24.81 -19.99
CA HIS A 437 33.89 -25.19 -21.41
C HIS A 437 32.64 -24.61 -22.09
N PRO A 438 32.75 -24.12 -23.33
CA PRO A 438 31.61 -23.63 -24.09
C PRO A 438 30.75 -24.81 -24.56
N ASN A 439 29.45 -24.57 -24.72
CA ASN A 439 28.54 -25.61 -25.19
C ASN A 439 27.74 -25.17 -26.42
N GLU A 440 27.31 -26.18 -27.20
CA GLU A 440 26.60 -26.00 -28.48
C GLU A 440 25.27 -25.25 -28.33
N ILE A 441 24.54 -25.51 -27.24
CA ILE A 441 23.22 -24.91 -27.02
C ILE A 441 23.36 -23.39 -26.85
N ALA A 442 24.32 -22.99 -26.03
CA ALA A 442 24.60 -21.58 -25.80
C ALA A 442 25.12 -20.88 -27.07
N ALA A 443 26.01 -21.56 -27.82
CA ALA A 443 26.53 -21.01 -29.07
C ALA A 443 25.45 -20.87 -30.16
N LYS A 444 24.50 -21.81 -30.25
CA LYS A 444 23.36 -21.71 -31.14
C LYS A 444 22.58 -20.41 -30.89
N TYR A 445 22.28 -20.11 -29.62
CA TYR A 445 21.56 -18.88 -29.28
C TYR A 445 22.41 -17.63 -29.50
N MET A 446 23.73 -17.67 -29.32
CA MET A 446 24.59 -16.54 -29.69
C MET A 446 24.59 -16.28 -31.21
N LYS A 447 24.62 -17.30 -32.04
CA LYS A 447 24.49 -17.15 -33.50
C LYS A 447 23.16 -16.50 -33.87
N GLU A 448 22.08 -16.95 -33.27
CA GLU A 448 20.75 -16.37 -33.48
C GLU A 448 20.68 -14.91 -33.00
N ALA A 449 21.26 -14.57 -31.85
CA ALA A 449 21.34 -13.21 -31.36
C ALA A 449 22.08 -12.28 -32.32
N ILE A 450 23.21 -12.74 -32.92
CA ILE A 450 23.95 -12.00 -33.95
C ILE A 450 23.06 -11.72 -35.16
N GLU A 451 22.35 -12.72 -35.67
CA GLU A 451 21.44 -12.52 -36.81
C GLU A 451 20.36 -11.46 -36.52
N ARG A 452 19.78 -11.48 -35.32
CA ARG A 452 18.78 -10.47 -34.90
C ARG A 452 19.40 -9.08 -34.73
N LEU A 453 20.68 -9.01 -34.26
CA LEU A 453 21.41 -7.75 -34.12
C LEU A 453 21.79 -7.09 -35.48
N LYS A 454 21.61 -7.77 -36.60
CA LYS A 454 21.75 -7.19 -37.95
C LYS A 454 20.57 -6.27 -38.31
N ASN A 455 19.46 -6.33 -37.58
CA ASN A 455 18.31 -5.44 -37.81
C ASN A 455 18.76 -3.98 -37.63
N PRO A 456 18.41 -3.05 -38.58
CA PRO A 456 18.81 -1.64 -38.51
C PRO A 456 18.47 -0.94 -37.19
N LYS A 457 17.42 -1.35 -36.50
CA LYS A 457 17.07 -0.79 -35.18
C LYS A 457 18.15 -1.01 -34.11
N PHE A 458 19.05 -1.96 -34.32
CA PHE A 458 20.16 -2.27 -33.42
C PHE A 458 21.54 -1.85 -33.99
N ALA A 459 21.55 -0.91 -34.96
CA ALA A 459 22.80 -0.47 -35.62
C ALA A 459 23.71 0.37 -34.70
N GLY A 460 23.20 0.91 -33.58
CA GLY A 460 23.95 1.77 -32.68
C GLY A 460 25.10 1.07 -31.94
N GLU A 461 26.03 1.90 -31.44
CA GLU A 461 27.20 1.44 -30.67
C GLU A 461 26.82 0.82 -29.33
N ASP A 462 25.69 1.19 -28.74
CA ASP A 462 25.17 0.63 -27.49
C ASP A 462 24.99 -0.90 -27.53
N TYR A 463 24.88 -1.47 -28.74
CA TYR A 463 24.74 -2.91 -28.93
C TYR A 463 26.08 -3.64 -29.20
N ASN A 464 27.19 -2.89 -29.33
CA ASN A 464 28.50 -3.47 -29.61
C ASN A 464 28.99 -4.46 -28.53
N PRO A 465 28.81 -4.21 -27.22
CA PRO A 465 29.18 -5.19 -26.20
C PRO A 465 28.47 -6.54 -26.37
N HIS A 466 27.19 -6.53 -26.78
CA HIS A 466 26.46 -7.77 -27.02
C HIS A 466 26.95 -8.51 -28.27
N ARG A 467 27.32 -7.77 -29.35
CA ARG A 467 27.95 -8.35 -30.54
C ARG A 467 29.31 -8.96 -30.20
N ALA A 468 30.18 -8.20 -29.54
CA ALA A 468 31.47 -8.66 -29.10
C ALA A 468 31.37 -9.94 -28.24
N GLN A 469 30.48 -9.95 -27.27
CA GLN A 469 30.26 -11.11 -26.41
C GLN A 469 29.74 -12.34 -27.17
N ALA A 470 28.83 -12.13 -28.12
CA ALA A 470 28.30 -13.23 -28.90
C ALA A 470 29.38 -13.87 -29.82
N TYR A 471 30.10 -13.05 -30.56
CA TYR A 471 31.18 -13.51 -31.41
C TYR A 471 32.31 -14.16 -30.59
N SER A 472 32.73 -13.58 -29.47
CA SER A 472 33.80 -14.15 -28.63
C SER A 472 33.42 -15.52 -28.05
N TYR A 473 32.15 -15.74 -27.70
CA TYR A 473 31.70 -17.06 -27.24
C TYR A 473 31.74 -18.12 -28.35
N ILE A 474 31.34 -17.73 -29.56
CA ILE A 474 31.40 -18.62 -30.73
C ILE A 474 32.87 -18.95 -31.08
N ALA A 475 33.77 -17.95 -31.00
CA ALA A 475 35.21 -18.15 -31.19
C ALA A 475 35.78 -19.14 -30.16
N TRP A 476 35.35 -19.03 -28.90
CA TRP A 476 35.80 -19.99 -27.87
C TRP A 476 35.33 -21.42 -28.15
N LEU A 477 34.07 -21.61 -28.56
CA LEU A 477 33.56 -22.94 -28.92
C LEU A 477 34.33 -23.51 -30.13
N ALA A 478 34.61 -22.68 -31.15
CA ALA A 478 35.40 -23.12 -32.33
C ALA A 478 36.82 -23.53 -31.94
N MET A 479 37.46 -22.77 -31.04
CA MET A 479 38.77 -23.10 -30.50
C MET A 479 38.79 -24.46 -29.77
N GLU A 480 37.81 -24.71 -28.89
CA GLU A 480 37.69 -25.99 -28.16
C GLU A 480 37.44 -27.19 -29.11
N LYS A 481 36.98 -26.95 -30.33
CA LYS A 481 36.74 -27.94 -31.37
C LYS A 481 37.89 -28.09 -32.39
N ASP A 482 39.01 -27.43 -32.14
CA ASP A 482 40.14 -27.34 -33.08
C ASP A 482 39.78 -26.68 -34.43
N ASP A 483 38.64 -25.99 -34.54
CA ASP A 483 38.29 -25.17 -35.70
C ASP A 483 39.01 -23.81 -35.60
N ASN A 484 40.29 -23.81 -35.97
CA ASN A 484 41.14 -22.63 -35.83
C ASN A 484 40.72 -21.48 -36.76
N GLU A 485 40.18 -21.79 -37.94
CA GLU A 485 39.72 -20.78 -38.88
C GLU A 485 38.43 -20.12 -38.39
N GLY A 486 37.47 -20.91 -37.91
CA GLY A 486 36.27 -20.41 -37.27
C GLY A 486 36.53 -19.61 -36.00
N ALA A 487 37.49 -20.08 -35.17
CA ALA A 487 37.94 -19.38 -33.98
C ALA A 487 38.52 -18.00 -34.31
N LYS A 488 39.45 -17.94 -35.31
CA LYS A 488 40.03 -16.67 -35.77
C LYS A 488 39.01 -15.72 -36.33
N ALA A 489 38.17 -16.19 -37.25
CA ALA A 489 37.15 -15.35 -37.89
C ALA A 489 36.22 -14.68 -36.85
N ASN A 490 35.72 -15.45 -35.89
CA ASN A 490 34.81 -14.92 -34.87
C ASN A 490 35.54 -14.04 -33.83
N ALA A 491 36.80 -14.34 -33.46
CA ALA A 491 37.58 -13.49 -32.58
C ALA A 491 37.87 -12.12 -33.21
N VAL A 492 38.19 -12.09 -34.51
CA VAL A 492 38.37 -10.84 -35.28
C VAL A 492 37.11 -10.02 -35.30
N GLU A 493 35.95 -10.64 -35.51
CA GLU A 493 34.66 -9.93 -35.47
C GLU A 493 34.38 -9.38 -34.08
N ALA A 494 34.63 -10.14 -33.01
CA ALA A 494 34.43 -9.65 -31.64
C ALA A 494 35.28 -8.41 -31.35
N LEU A 495 36.57 -8.44 -31.74
CA LEU A 495 37.54 -7.36 -31.51
C LEU A 495 37.22 -6.08 -32.34
N LYS A 496 36.44 -6.17 -33.41
CA LYS A 496 35.94 -4.99 -34.12
C LYS A 496 34.92 -4.17 -33.29
N TYR A 497 34.16 -4.84 -32.44
CA TYR A 497 33.14 -4.22 -31.62
C TYR A 497 33.65 -3.84 -30.21
N GLU A 498 34.67 -4.55 -29.69
CA GLU A 498 35.27 -4.32 -28.39
C GLU A 498 36.74 -4.84 -28.49
N ASP A 499 37.69 -3.92 -28.70
CA ASP A 499 39.08 -4.19 -29.03
C ASP A 499 39.84 -4.87 -27.88
N ASP A 500 39.39 -4.71 -26.66
CA ASP A 500 39.91 -5.31 -25.43
C ASP A 500 39.06 -6.48 -24.89
N ASN A 501 38.13 -7.02 -25.68
CA ASN A 501 37.25 -8.12 -25.22
C ASN A 501 38.11 -9.29 -24.70
N PRO A 502 37.96 -9.65 -23.39
CA PRO A 502 38.90 -10.60 -22.76
C PRO A 502 38.88 -11.99 -23.38
N LEU A 503 37.69 -12.47 -23.77
CA LEU A 503 37.53 -13.82 -24.32
C LEU A 503 38.12 -13.92 -25.74
N ALA A 504 37.81 -12.95 -26.60
CA ALA A 504 38.37 -12.88 -27.95
C ALA A 504 39.90 -12.69 -27.92
N SER A 505 40.42 -11.87 -27.00
CA SER A 505 41.86 -11.69 -26.79
C SER A 505 42.55 -12.97 -26.33
N ASN A 506 41.92 -13.81 -25.51
CA ASN A 506 42.45 -15.10 -25.11
C ASN A 506 42.48 -16.10 -26.29
N VAL A 507 41.43 -16.15 -27.10
CA VAL A 507 41.39 -16.96 -28.32
C VAL A 507 42.51 -16.54 -29.29
N LYS A 508 42.68 -15.22 -29.48
CA LYS A 508 43.77 -14.68 -30.30
C LYS A 508 45.13 -15.14 -29.82
N LYS A 509 45.44 -14.95 -28.53
CA LYS A 509 46.72 -15.38 -27.94
C LYS A 509 46.96 -16.88 -28.12
N TYR A 510 45.96 -17.72 -27.96
CA TYR A 510 46.05 -19.14 -28.17
C TYR A 510 46.41 -19.48 -29.61
N LEU A 511 45.75 -18.87 -30.59
CA LEU A 511 46.02 -19.07 -32.01
C LEU A 511 47.40 -18.52 -32.44
N GLU A 512 47.86 -17.41 -31.83
CA GLU A 512 49.21 -16.88 -32.04
C GLU A 512 50.29 -17.89 -31.60
N ILE A 513 50.12 -18.53 -30.42
CA ILE A 513 51.02 -19.56 -29.91
C ILE A 513 51.10 -20.76 -30.89
N LEU A 514 49.99 -21.10 -31.51
CA LEU A 514 49.92 -22.18 -32.50
C LEU A 514 50.41 -21.78 -33.90
N GLY A 515 50.78 -20.52 -34.13
CA GLY A 515 51.08 -19.97 -35.44
C GLY A 515 49.92 -19.94 -36.44
N LYS A 516 48.68 -19.85 -35.89
CA LYS A 516 47.43 -19.92 -36.66
C LYS A 516 46.62 -18.62 -36.65
N TRP A 517 47.14 -17.55 -36.04
CA TRP A 517 46.49 -16.26 -36.04
C TRP A 517 46.65 -15.47 -37.34
#